data_3d129a69f419d4aa740deb1ebf625c13
#
_entry.id   3d129a69f419d4aa740deb1ebf625c13
#
_cell.length_a   1.000
_cell.length_b   1.000
_cell.length_c   1.000
_cell.angle_alpha   90.00
_cell.angle_beta   90.00
_cell.angle_gamma   90.00
#
_symmetry.space_group_name_H-M   'P 1'
#
loop_
_entity.id
_entity.type
_entity.pdbx_description
1 polymer ?
#
loop_
_entity_poly.entity_id
_entity_poly.type
_entity_poly.pdbx_seq_one_letter_code
_entity_poly.pdbx_strand_id
1 'polypeptide(L)'
;MELTPLAAIARSVSGTLGTDDAQALIGPDVVIDSRLPTPGSLFVALPGERTDGHDFVAAAAAAGAAAALVGHPTGAPLAEIVVDDPLTALADLARVQVAAARERGLRVAAITGSAGKTSTKDLLAQVLEAAGDTVAPRGSFNNEIGTPLTALKVGSETRFLVAEMGARGPGHITSLTGIVPPDVGVVCNVGTAHLGEFGSVEAIAEAKGELVEAVPSTGWAVLNADDERVLAMASRTKGQVLLVSAAGDPGGEHGVWAEDVRPDDGERYRFTLHATGQTPETVQLQVTGLHMVSNAVCAAGAALALGLPLDVIATALSSATPRSPWRMEVLDRSDGVTIVNDAYNANPDSTRAALDTAARMVAARQATTPGAKLFVVLGDMLELGEDTASEHTSIGRYAAASGAVLVLAVGAQGQHLVSGAAGEGVDALRLTHKSEALAQLAGLRPGDVVLVKASRGVGLETVAADLLGAPC
;
A
#
# COMPACT_ATOMS: atom_id res chain seq x y z
N MET A 1 11.09 12.77 -13.63
CA MET A 1 10.55 13.59 -14.75
C MET A 1 11.55 13.61 -15.89
N GLU A 2 11.15 14.03 -17.09
CA GLU A 2 12.12 14.31 -18.16
C GLU A 2 13.01 15.49 -17.81
N LEU A 3 14.22 15.55 -18.41
CA LEU A 3 15.09 16.71 -18.27
C LEU A 3 14.36 17.96 -18.78
N THR A 4 14.10 18.89 -17.90
CA THR A 4 13.25 20.06 -18.16
C THR A 4 14.01 21.35 -17.89
N PRO A 5 13.95 22.36 -18.79
CA PRO A 5 14.55 23.66 -18.52
C PRO A 5 13.98 24.29 -17.24
N LEU A 6 14.85 24.86 -16.42
CA LEU A 6 14.50 25.48 -15.13
C LEU A 6 13.37 26.53 -15.29
N ALA A 7 13.42 27.34 -16.36
CA ALA A 7 12.34 28.28 -16.67
C ALA A 7 11.00 27.61 -16.98
N ALA A 8 10.99 26.41 -17.54
CA ALA A 8 9.75 25.69 -17.81
C ALA A 8 9.16 25.15 -16.50
N ILE A 9 10.00 24.64 -15.59
CA ILE A 9 9.57 24.24 -14.26
C ILE A 9 8.97 25.45 -13.52
N ALA A 10 9.68 26.57 -13.46
CA ALA A 10 9.21 27.78 -12.79
C ALA A 10 7.84 28.26 -13.30
N ARG A 11 7.66 28.25 -14.64
CA ARG A 11 6.35 28.58 -15.24
C ARG A 11 5.24 27.62 -14.85
N SER A 12 5.53 26.30 -14.82
CA SER A 12 4.52 25.28 -14.50
C SER A 12 4.01 25.37 -13.06
N VAL A 13 4.81 25.94 -12.15
CA VAL A 13 4.48 26.10 -10.75
C VAL A 13 4.22 27.56 -10.34
N SER A 14 4.11 28.49 -11.31
CA SER A 14 3.94 29.94 -11.11
C SER A 14 5.04 30.53 -10.20
N GLY A 15 6.25 29.96 -10.26
CA GLY A 15 7.37 30.34 -9.40
C GLY A 15 8.25 31.43 -10.02
N THR A 16 8.98 32.13 -9.14
CA THR A 16 9.97 33.15 -9.51
C THR A 16 11.38 32.53 -9.44
N LEU A 17 12.19 32.78 -10.48
CA LEU A 17 13.57 32.31 -10.52
C LEU A 17 14.51 33.29 -9.81
N GLY A 18 15.36 32.74 -8.95
CA GLY A 18 16.45 33.46 -8.29
C GLY A 18 17.79 33.40 -9.05
N THR A 19 17.80 33.06 -10.36
CA THR A 19 19.03 32.88 -11.15
C THR A 19 18.88 33.36 -12.60
N ASP A 20 19.97 33.72 -13.23
CA ASP A 20 20.04 34.08 -14.66
C ASP A 20 20.12 32.84 -15.60
N ASP A 21 20.49 31.65 -15.07
CA ASP A 21 20.59 30.41 -15.87
C ASP A 21 19.22 29.71 -16.01
N ALA A 22 18.28 30.38 -16.66
CA ALA A 22 16.92 29.88 -16.85
C ALA A 22 16.83 28.64 -17.77
N GLN A 23 17.91 28.32 -18.54
CA GLN A 23 17.93 27.19 -19.47
C GLN A 23 18.62 25.94 -18.91
N ALA A 24 19.15 25.97 -17.69
CA ALA A 24 19.69 24.78 -17.03
C ALA A 24 18.67 23.64 -17.04
N LEU A 25 19.10 22.44 -17.46
CA LEU A 25 18.26 21.23 -17.47
C LEU A 25 18.23 20.59 -16.09
N ILE A 26 17.04 20.43 -15.54
CA ILE A 26 16.78 19.87 -14.22
C ILE A 26 16.07 18.53 -14.36
N GLY A 27 16.48 17.56 -13.57
CA GLY A 27 15.93 16.20 -13.53
C GLY A 27 17.05 15.14 -13.60
N PRO A 28 16.71 13.84 -13.77
CA PRO A 28 15.35 13.32 -13.89
C PRO A 28 14.61 13.23 -12.53
N ASP A 29 15.33 13.30 -11.40
CA ASP A 29 14.78 13.04 -10.08
C ASP A 29 14.24 14.31 -9.42
N VAL A 30 13.11 14.13 -8.71
CA VAL A 30 12.53 15.11 -7.79
C VAL A 30 12.51 14.46 -6.41
N VAL A 31 13.13 15.11 -5.43
CA VAL A 31 13.34 14.57 -4.09
C VAL A 31 12.96 15.57 -3.01
N ILE A 32 12.52 15.06 -1.85
CA ILE A 32 12.21 15.84 -0.63
C ILE A 32 13.16 15.52 0.52
N ASP A 33 14.01 14.50 0.38
CA ASP A 33 15.02 14.11 1.34
C ASP A 33 16.39 14.59 0.85
N SER A 34 17.02 15.49 1.57
CA SER A 34 18.29 16.11 1.23
C SER A 34 19.48 15.15 1.18
N ARG A 35 19.28 13.89 1.58
CA ARG A 35 20.29 12.80 1.52
C ARG A 35 20.23 12.01 0.22
N LEU A 36 19.18 12.18 -0.57
CA LEU A 36 18.86 11.39 -1.76
C LEU A 36 19.04 12.11 -3.12
N PRO A 37 19.48 13.39 -3.22
CA PRO A 37 19.69 14.00 -4.52
C PRO A 37 20.66 13.20 -5.39
N THR A 38 20.36 13.15 -6.68
CA THR A 38 21.27 12.73 -7.72
C THR A 38 21.73 13.96 -8.53
N PRO A 39 22.86 13.92 -9.26
CA PRO A 39 23.28 15.04 -10.08
C PRO A 39 22.18 15.52 -11.03
N GLY A 40 21.81 16.81 -10.93
CA GLY A 40 20.77 17.41 -11.75
C GLY A 40 19.37 17.40 -11.12
N SER A 41 19.14 16.74 -9.99
CA SER A 41 17.82 16.61 -9.37
C SER A 41 17.23 17.96 -8.91
N LEU A 42 15.88 18.00 -8.79
CA LEU A 42 15.13 19.05 -8.12
C LEU A 42 14.87 18.65 -6.68
N PHE A 43 15.34 19.44 -5.72
CA PHE A 43 14.98 19.31 -4.31
C PHE A 43 13.72 20.15 -4.01
N VAL A 44 12.74 19.59 -3.29
CA VAL A 44 11.54 20.31 -2.84
C VAL A 44 11.61 20.51 -1.34
N ALA A 45 11.71 21.75 -0.90
CA ALA A 45 11.82 22.13 0.50
C ALA A 45 10.41 22.23 1.12
N LEU A 46 9.90 21.11 1.65
CA LEU A 46 8.61 21.08 2.30
C LEU A 46 8.72 21.48 3.78
N PRO A 47 7.88 22.40 4.27
CA PRO A 47 7.77 22.64 5.71
C PRO A 47 7.12 21.43 6.38
N GLY A 48 7.70 20.92 7.45
CA GLY A 48 7.20 19.80 8.23
C GLY A 48 6.93 20.19 9.68
N GLU A 49 6.19 19.35 10.41
CA GLU A 49 5.83 19.62 11.82
C GLU A 49 7.03 19.71 12.77
N ARG A 50 8.13 19.03 12.49
CA ARG A 50 9.32 18.94 13.36
C ARG A 50 10.56 19.57 12.74
N THR A 51 10.62 19.66 11.41
CA THR A 51 11.79 20.14 10.68
C THR A 51 11.31 20.88 9.44
N ASP A 52 11.97 22.00 9.12
CA ASP A 52 11.69 22.74 7.87
C ASP A 52 12.66 22.27 6.77
N GLY A 53 12.11 21.87 5.61
CA GLY A 53 12.89 21.47 4.44
C GLY A 53 13.85 22.56 3.94
N HIS A 54 13.53 23.84 4.19
CA HIS A 54 14.38 24.96 3.80
C HIS A 54 15.76 24.94 4.51
N ASP A 55 15.86 24.42 5.72
CA ASP A 55 17.11 24.27 6.47
C ASP A 55 18.08 23.29 5.77
N PHE A 56 17.58 22.45 4.87
CA PHE A 56 18.36 21.39 4.19
C PHE A 56 18.70 21.70 2.73
N VAL A 57 18.33 22.85 2.19
CA VAL A 57 18.59 23.21 0.79
C VAL A 57 20.10 23.22 0.49
N ALA A 58 20.92 23.77 1.40
CA ALA A 58 22.36 23.76 1.22
C ALA A 58 22.97 22.33 1.27
N ALA A 59 22.41 21.44 2.11
CA ALA A 59 22.81 20.04 2.17
C ALA A 59 22.39 19.28 0.88
N ALA A 60 21.20 19.56 0.34
CA ALA A 60 20.75 19.01 -0.92
C ALA A 60 21.63 19.45 -2.10
N ALA A 61 22.06 20.74 -2.14
CA ALA A 61 23.02 21.24 -3.11
C ALA A 61 24.36 20.48 -3.04
N ALA A 62 24.89 20.30 -1.83
CA ALA A 62 26.12 19.55 -1.61
C ALA A 62 26.01 18.07 -2.01
N ALA A 63 24.81 17.48 -1.93
CA ALA A 63 24.50 16.11 -2.36
C ALA A 63 24.26 15.97 -3.87
N GLY A 64 24.14 17.08 -4.64
CA GLY A 64 24.03 17.05 -6.09
C GLY A 64 22.74 17.61 -6.68
N ALA A 65 21.84 18.17 -5.87
CA ALA A 65 20.69 18.89 -6.38
C ALA A 65 21.13 20.10 -7.23
N ALA A 66 20.56 20.26 -8.40
CA ALA A 66 20.86 21.39 -9.30
C ALA A 66 19.93 22.58 -9.09
N ALA A 67 18.72 22.32 -8.57
CA ALA A 67 17.75 23.35 -8.23
C ALA A 67 16.94 22.97 -6.98
N ALA A 68 16.36 23.97 -6.34
CA ALA A 68 15.39 23.78 -5.27
C ALA A 68 14.08 24.54 -5.53
N LEU A 69 12.96 23.92 -5.13
CA LEU A 69 11.65 24.53 -5.02
C LEU A 69 11.47 24.96 -3.56
N VAL A 70 11.31 26.24 -3.30
CA VAL A 70 11.34 26.83 -1.97
C VAL A 70 10.21 27.83 -1.76
N GLY A 71 9.69 27.98 -0.52
CA GLY A 71 8.69 28.99 -0.17
C GLY A 71 9.29 30.38 0.06
N HIS A 72 10.58 30.49 0.30
CA HIS A 72 11.33 31.73 0.45
C HIS A 72 12.80 31.51 0.07
N PRO A 73 13.54 32.53 -0.34
CA PRO A 73 14.97 32.41 -0.66
C PRO A 73 15.77 31.92 0.54
N THR A 74 16.65 30.92 0.35
CA THR A 74 17.51 30.37 1.40
C THR A 74 18.95 30.87 1.30
N GLY A 75 19.36 31.36 0.10
CA GLY A 75 20.72 31.76 -0.19
C GLY A 75 21.68 30.57 -0.39
N ALA A 76 21.17 29.38 -0.59
CA ALA A 76 21.98 28.19 -0.87
C ALA A 76 22.67 28.27 -2.25
N PRO A 77 23.80 27.56 -2.47
CA PRO A 77 24.58 27.67 -3.70
C PRO A 77 23.99 26.83 -4.85
N LEU A 78 22.69 26.97 -5.14
CA LEU A 78 21.98 26.35 -6.27
C LEU A 78 20.88 27.26 -6.77
N ALA A 79 20.27 26.92 -7.91
CA ALA A 79 19.16 27.67 -8.46
C ALA A 79 17.89 27.47 -7.60
N GLU A 80 17.24 28.54 -7.20
CA GLU A 80 16.00 28.49 -6.42
C GLU A 80 14.80 28.93 -7.25
N ILE A 81 13.73 28.16 -7.20
CA ILE A 81 12.39 28.54 -7.68
C ILE A 81 11.55 28.88 -6.46
N VAL A 82 11.28 30.15 -6.27
CA VAL A 82 10.48 30.62 -5.14
C VAL A 82 9.00 30.58 -5.51
N VAL A 83 8.18 29.92 -4.68
CA VAL A 83 6.74 29.72 -4.85
C VAL A 83 6.00 30.09 -3.55
N ASP A 84 4.71 30.32 -3.62
CA ASP A 84 3.90 30.60 -2.43
C ASP A 84 3.81 29.39 -1.47
N ASP A 85 3.63 28.19 -2.03
CA ASP A 85 3.55 26.94 -1.28
C ASP A 85 4.25 25.79 -2.06
N PRO A 86 5.38 25.26 -1.54
CA PRO A 86 6.12 24.16 -2.19
C PRO A 86 5.32 22.87 -2.37
N LEU A 87 4.33 22.59 -1.49
CA LEU A 87 3.50 21.39 -1.61
C LEU A 87 2.52 21.51 -2.79
N THR A 88 1.86 22.65 -2.91
CA THR A 88 1.01 22.95 -4.08
C THR A 88 1.82 22.94 -5.37
N ALA A 89 3.00 23.54 -5.35
CA ALA A 89 3.89 23.58 -6.52
C ALA A 89 4.37 22.17 -6.94
N LEU A 90 4.65 21.27 -5.99
CA LEU A 90 4.96 19.87 -6.25
C LEU A 90 3.77 19.17 -6.96
N ALA A 91 2.55 19.41 -6.50
CA ALA A 91 1.33 18.90 -7.11
C ALA A 91 1.10 19.44 -8.53
N ASP A 92 1.34 20.75 -8.75
CA ASP A 92 1.21 21.38 -10.07
C ASP A 92 2.22 20.84 -11.05
N LEU A 93 3.48 20.66 -10.64
CA LEU A 93 4.51 20.06 -11.47
C LEU A 93 4.13 18.62 -11.88
N ALA A 94 3.62 17.83 -10.95
CA ALA A 94 3.15 16.47 -11.24
C ALA A 94 1.94 16.46 -12.19
N ARG A 95 1.01 17.40 -12.02
CA ARG A 95 -0.15 17.55 -12.91
C ARG A 95 0.25 17.85 -14.35
N VAL A 96 1.20 18.76 -14.54
CA VAL A 96 1.75 19.10 -15.86
C VAL A 96 2.46 17.88 -16.48
N GLN A 97 3.27 17.14 -15.70
CA GLN A 97 3.95 15.94 -16.17
C GLN A 97 2.96 14.86 -16.62
N VAL A 98 1.93 14.57 -15.81
CA VAL A 98 0.90 13.57 -16.15
C VAL A 98 0.11 14.00 -17.38
N ALA A 99 -0.30 15.27 -17.48
CA ALA A 99 -1.03 15.78 -18.65
C ALA A 99 -0.23 15.60 -19.94
N ALA A 100 1.04 15.98 -19.96
CA ALA A 100 1.92 15.80 -21.11
C ALA A 100 2.15 14.31 -21.46
N ALA A 101 2.25 13.42 -20.45
CA ALA A 101 2.39 12.00 -20.68
C ALA A 101 1.10 11.37 -21.24
N ARG A 102 -0.08 11.84 -20.80
CA ARG A 102 -1.38 11.38 -21.35
C ARG A 102 -1.54 11.70 -22.82
N GLU A 103 -1.02 12.84 -23.31
CA GLU A 103 -0.99 13.18 -24.75
C GLU A 103 -0.16 12.16 -25.54
N ARG A 104 0.82 11.48 -24.89
CA ARG A 104 1.64 10.42 -25.49
C ARG A 104 1.07 9.01 -25.27
N GLY A 105 -0.10 8.89 -24.65
CA GLY A 105 -0.80 7.61 -24.44
C GLY A 105 -0.62 6.98 -23.06
N LEU A 106 -0.13 7.71 -22.06
CA LEU A 106 -0.11 7.22 -20.66
C LEU A 106 -1.52 6.85 -20.22
N ARG A 107 -1.66 5.65 -19.64
CA ARG A 107 -2.88 5.18 -19.00
C ARG A 107 -2.67 5.11 -17.48
N VAL A 108 -3.68 5.51 -16.73
CA VAL A 108 -3.62 5.64 -15.27
C VAL A 108 -4.61 4.71 -14.59
N ALA A 109 -4.13 3.84 -13.70
CA ALA A 109 -4.95 3.11 -12.74
C ALA A 109 -4.75 3.67 -11.33
N ALA A 110 -5.83 4.08 -10.68
CA ALA A 110 -5.80 4.53 -9.29
C ALA A 110 -6.52 3.52 -8.38
N ILE A 111 -5.97 3.30 -7.19
CA ILE A 111 -6.44 2.26 -6.26
C ILE A 111 -6.68 2.85 -4.89
N THR A 112 -7.87 2.61 -4.32
CA THR A 112 -8.19 2.91 -2.93
C THR A 112 -8.83 1.72 -2.21
N GLY A 113 -8.99 1.83 -0.90
CA GLY A 113 -9.58 0.81 -0.03
C GLY A 113 -9.13 1.00 1.42
N SER A 114 -9.80 0.39 2.36
CA SER A 114 -9.39 0.38 3.77
C SER A 114 -8.17 -0.52 3.99
N ALA A 115 -8.14 -1.68 3.33
CA ALA A 115 -7.03 -2.63 3.31
C ALA A 115 -6.71 -3.06 1.87
N GLY A 116 -5.56 -3.72 1.65
CA GLY A 116 -5.21 -4.33 0.37
C GLY A 116 -4.68 -3.38 -0.71
N LYS A 117 -4.78 -2.06 -0.58
CA LYS A 117 -4.32 -1.07 -1.57
C LYS A 117 -2.91 -1.34 -2.11
N THR A 118 -1.93 -1.41 -1.22
CA THR A 118 -0.52 -1.58 -1.60
C THR A 118 -0.28 -2.95 -2.25
N SER A 119 -0.90 -4.01 -1.72
CA SER A 119 -0.77 -5.34 -2.31
C SER A 119 -1.42 -5.41 -3.70
N THR A 120 -2.60 -4.82 -3.88
CA THR A 120 -3.24 -4.71 -5.20
C THR A 120 -2.38 -3.89 -6.17
N LYS A 121 -1.83 -2.76 -5.72
CA LYS A 121 -0.89 -1.92 -6.48
C LYS A 121 0.36 -2.72 -6.89
N ASP A 122 0.95 -3.50 -5.97
CA ASP A 122 2.16 -4.28 -6.26
C ASP A 122 1.89 -5.41 -7.27
N LEU A 123 0.73 -6.05 -7.20
CA LEU A 123 0.29 -7.04 -8.19
C LEU A 123 0.00 -6.39 -9.54
N LEU A 124 -0.81 -5.31 -9.55
CA LEU A 124 -1.16 -4.62 -10.78
C LEU A 124 0.08 -4.06 -11.50
N ALA A 125 1.02 -3.48 -10.77
CA ALA A 125 2.25 -2.95 -11.36
C ALA A 125 3.02 -4.06 -12.11
N GLN A 126 3.16 -5.25 -11.52
CA GLN A 126 3.83 -6.38 -12.14
C GLN A 126 3.06 -6.95 -13.35
N VAL A 127 1.74 -6.94 -13.30
CA VAL A 127 0.90 -7.31 -14.44
C VAL A 127 1.08 -6.32 -15.60
N LEU A 128 1.09 -5.03 -15.32
CA LEU A 128 1.24 -3.99 -16.35
C LEU A 128 2.65 -3.93 -16.94
N GLU A 129 3.69 -4.24 -16.16
CA GLU A 129 5.08 -4.35 -16.62
C GLU A 129 5.24 -5.43 -17.71
N ALA A 130 4.41 -6.47 -17.71
CA ALA A 130 4.39 -7.44 -18.80
C ALA A 130 3.92 -6.86 -20.14
N ALA A 131 3.21 -5.71 -20.13
CA ALA A 131 2.67 -5.05 -21.31
C ALA A 131 3.38 -3.74 -21.68
N GLY A 132 4.19 -3.15 -20.79
CA GLY A 132 4.92 -1.93 -21.06
C GLY A 132 5.53 -1.27 -19.83
N ASP A 133 6.33 -0.23 -20.07
CA ASP A 133 6.96 0.53 -18.99
C ASP A 133 5.90 1.07 -18.03
N THR A 134 6.09 0.77 -16.74
CA THR A 134 5.11 1.02 -15.70
C THR A 134 5.73 1.73 -14.51
N VAL A 135 5.14 2.83 -14.11
CA VAL A 135 5.49 3.56 -12.88
C VAL A 135 4.48 3.24 -11.80
N ALA A 136 4.97 2.84 -10.63
CA ALA A 136 4.17 2.62 -9.43
C ALA A 136 4.89 3.16 -8.18
N PRO A 137 4.18 3.54 -7.10
CA PRO A 137 4.81 4.03 -5.90
C PRO A 137 5.60 2.91 -5.18
N ARG A 138 6.73 3.27 -4.59
CA ARG A 138 7.42 2.41 -3.63
C ARG A 138 6.68 2.46 -2.30
N GLY A 139 6.40 1.29 -1.72
CA GLY A 139 5.63 1.22 -0.47
C GLY A 139 4.24 1.84 -0.63
N SER A 140 3.81 2.63 0.35
CA SER A 140 2.49 3.28 0.39
C SER A 140 2.60 4.80 0.23
N PHE A 141 3.25 5.29 -0.84
CA PHE A 141 3.25 6.70 -1.21
C PHE A 141 1.89 7.07 -1.82
N ASN A 142 0.89 7.35 -0.97
CA ASN A 142 -0.52 7.43 -1.32
C ASN A 142 -1.22 8.73 -0.85
N ASN A 143 -0.44 9.74 -0.50
CA ASN A 143 -0.90 11.03 0.00
C ASN A 143 -0.46 12.19 -0.91
N GLU A 144 -0.71 13.42 -0.46
CA GLU A 144 -0.43 14.69 -1.15
C GLU A 144 1.07 14.94 -1.47
N ILE A 145 1.96 14.17 -0.86
CA ILE A 145 3.41 14.17 -1.16
C ILE A 145 3.78 12.98 -2.05
N GLY A 146 3.33 11.80 -1.67
CA GLY A 146 3.74 10.54 -2.30
C GLY A 146 3.19 10.37 -3.71
N THR A 147 1.94 10.79 -3.95
CA THR A 147 1.30 10.71 -5.26
C THR A 147 2.01 11.61 -6.30
N PRO A 148 2.28 12.90 -6.04
CA PRO A 148 3.07 13.73 -6.95
C PRO A 148 4.47 13.19 -7.20
N LEU A 149 5.20 12.77 -6.17
CA LEU A 149 6.55 12.22 -6.32
C LEU A 149 6.57 10.95 -7.19
N THR A 150 5.51 10.14 -7.11
CA THR A 150 5.36 8.98 -7.99
C THR A 150 5.07 9.39 -9.42
N ALA A 151 4.14 10.32 -9.63
CA ALA A 151 3.77 10.83 -10.94
C ALA A 151 4.96 11.49 -11.68
N LEU A 152 5.84 12.18 -10.95
CA LEU A 152 7.04 12.80 -11.49
C LEU A 152 8.11 11.81 -11.97
N LYS A 153 7.96 10.50 -11.69
CA LYS A 153 8.82 9.46 -12.28
C LYS A 153 8.41 9.03 -13.68
N VAL A 154 7.22 9.45 -14.14
CA VAL A 154 6.74 9.16 -15.48
C VAL A 154 7.68 9.79 -16.52
N GLY A 155 8.18 8.97 -17.45
CA GLY A 155 9.05 9.38 -18.56
C GLY A 155 8.36 9.23 -19.92
N SER A 156 9.14 9.42 -21.01
CA SER A 156 8.65 9.33 -22.40
C SER A 156 8.14 7.94 -22.78
N GLU A 157 8.77 6.90 -22.26
CA GLU A 157 8.45 5.49 -22.56
C GLU A 157 7.36 4.92 -21.67
N THR A 158 6.99 5.64 -20.59
CA THR A 158 6.04 5.13 -19.60
C THR A 158 4.64 4.99 -20.21
N ARG A 159 4.12 3.78 -20.20
CA ARG A 159 2.78 3.44 -20.72
C ARG A 159 1.73 3.41 -19.62
N PHE A 160 2.12 3.03 -18.42
CA PHE A 160 1.19 2.87 -17.30
C PHE A 160 1.69 3.58 -16.05
N LEU A 161 0.76 4.26 -15.38
CA LEU A 161 0.96 4.80 -14.04
C LEU A 161 -0.05 4.14 -13.09
N VAL A 162 0.44 3.47 -12.06
CA VAL A 162 -0.39 2.98 -10.96
C VAL A 162 -0.27 3.96 -9.81
N ALA A 163 -1.38 4.52 -9.36
CA ALA A 163 -1.45 5.43 -8.23
C ALA A 163 -2.17 4.76 -7.05
N GLU A 164 -1.55 4.70 -5.89
CA GLU A 164 -2.24 4.36 -4.65
C GLU A 164 -2.80 5.64 -4.03
N MET A 165 -4.10 5.66 -3.67
CA MET A 165 -4.77 6.83 -3.11
C MET A 165 -5.33 6.52 -1.72
N GLY A 166 -4.70 7.09 -0.70
CA GLY A 166 -5.16 7.07 0.69
C GLY A 166 -6.10 8.22 0.98
N ALA A 167 -6.93 8.08 2.00
CA ALA A 167 -7.77 9.16 2.51
C ALA A 167 -7.78 9.15 4.03
N ARG A 168 -7.78 10.32 4.64
CA ARG A 168 -8.01 10.58 6.07
C ARG A 168 -9.25 11.42 6.31
N GLY A 169 -9.95 11.83 5.25
CA GLY A 169 -11.17 12.63 5.30
C GLY A 169 -11.76 12.83 3.91
N PRO A 170 -12.98 13.38 3.83
CA PRO A 170 -13.61 13.78 2.57
C PRO A 170 -12.75 14.78 1.79
N GLY A 171 -12.78 14.69 0.46
CA GLY A 171 -12.03 15.56 -0.44
C GLY A 171 -10.58 15.15 -0.69
N HIS A 172 -10.00 14.23 0.10
CA HIS A 172 -8.60 13.84 -0.08
C HIS A 172 -8.38 13.09 -1.39
N ILE A 173 -9.23 12.12 -1.74
CA ILE A 173 -9.12 11.38 -3.00
C ILE A 173 -9.43 12.30 -4.18
N THR A 174 -10.41 13.19 -4.05
CA THR A 174 -10.70 14.22 -5.05
C THR A 174 -9.47 15.08 -5.35
N SER A 175 -8.74 15.50 -4.31
CA SER A 175 -7.50 16.26 -4.47
C SER A 175 -6.43 15.45 -5.22
N LEU A 176 -6.23 14.17 -4.87
CA LEU A 176 -5.24 13.30 -5.51
C LEU A 176 -5.61 12.99 -6.97
N THR A 177 -6.89 12.73 -7.27
CA THR A 177 -7.37 12.52 -8.64
C THR A 177 -7.28 13.78 -9.49
N GLY A 178 -7.32 14.97 -8.88
CA GLY A 178 -7.02 16.24 -9.54
C GLY A 178 -5.55 16.39 -9.96
N ILE A 179 -4.64 15.65 -9.34
CA ILE A 179 -3.22 15.60 -9.73
C ILE A 179 -2.99 14.50 -10.76
N VAL A 180 -3.53 13.32 -10.50
CA VAL A 180 -3.37 12.10 -11.31
C VAL A 180 -4.76 11.57 -11.70
N PRO A 181 -5.41 12.14 -12.73
CA PRO A 181 -6.75 11.70 -13.16
C PRO A 181 -6.73 10.25 -13.64
N PRO A 182 -7.59 9.35 -13.10
CA PRO A 182 -7.59 7.94 -13.46
C PRO A 182 -8.35 7.66 -14.76
N ASP A 183 -7.85 6.68 -15.54
CA ASP A 183 -8.64 5.98 -16.57
C ASP A 183 -9.40 4.80 -15.95
N VAL A 184 -8.80 4.20 -14.91
CA VAL A 184 -9.38 3.09 -14.14
C VAL A 184 -9.29 3.41 -12.65
N GLY A 185 -10.43 3.41 -11.97
CA GLY A 185 -10.53 3.57 -10.52
C GLY A 185 -10.89 2.25 -9.84
N VAL A 186 -10.07 1.77 -8.91
CA VAL A 186 -10.27 0.50 -8.20
C VAL A 186 -10.61 0.76 -6.74
N VAL A 187 -11.71 0.21 -6.26
CA VAL A 187 -12.06 0.22 -4.83
C VAL A 187 -12.02 -1.20 -4.28
N CYS A 188 -11.00 -1.48 -3.43
CA CYS A 188 -10.77 -2.83 -2.92
C CYS A 188 -11.78 -3.24 -1.83
N ASN A 189 -12.03 -2.35 -0.86
CA ASN A 189 -12.97 -2.59 0.26
C ASN A 189 -13.22 -1.32 1.07
N VAL A 190 -14.26 -1.38 1.92
CA VAL A 190 -14.60 -0.39 2.95
C VAL A 190 -14.65 -1.09 4.31
N GLY A 191 -13.57 -1.00 5.08
CA GLY A 191 -13.47 -1.49 6.44
C GLY A 191 -13.34 -0.35 7.45
N THR A 192 -12.81 -0.67 8.63
CA THR A 192 -12.71 0.22 9.80
C THR A 192 -11.39 1.01 9.89
N ALA A 193 -10.53 0.95 8.87
CA ALA A 193 -9.27 1.70 8.87
C ALA A 193 -9.54 3.21 8.92
N HIS A 194 -8.80 3.93 9.80
CA HIS A 194 -8.95 5.38 10.04
C HIS A 194 -10.33 5.80 10.60
N LEU A 195 -11.05 4.86 11.25
CA LEU A 195 -12.39 5.14 11.78
C LEU A 195 -12.40 6.36 12.73
N GLY A 196 -11.33 6.53 13.53
CA GLY A 196 -11.18 7.67 14.43
C GLY A 196 -11.10 9.03 13.72
N GLU A 197 -10.62 9.07 12.47
CA GLU A 197 -10.54 10.31 11.68
C GLU A 197 -11.85 10.58 10.91
N PHE A 198 -12.51 9.53 10.43
CA PHE A 198 -13.76 9.64 9.65
C PHE A 198 -15.03 9.69 10.51
N GLY A 199 -14.99 9.15 11.71
CA GLY A 199 -16.14 9.06 12.62
C GLY A 199 -17.14 7.94 12.32
N SER A 200 -17.26 7.48 11.06
CA SER A 200 -18.14 6.36 10.69
C SER A 200 -17.65 5.59 9.46
N VAL A 201 -18.12 4.35 9.31
CA VAL A 201 -17.80 3.52 8.12
C VAL A 201 -18.46 4.08 6.86
N GLU A 202 -19.62 4.72 7.01
CA GLU A 202 -20.34 5.39 5.93
C GLU A 202 -19.52 6.59 5.40
N ALA A 203 -18.90 7.37 6.28
CA ALA A 203 -18.00 8.46 5.88
C ALA A 203 -16.74 7.93 5.17
N ILE A 204 -16.22 6.75 5.57
CA ILE A 204 -15.13 6.07 4.87
C ILE A 204 -15.59 5.66 3.45
N ALA A 205 -16.79 5.09 3.32
CA ALA A 205 -17.37 4.71 2.03
C ALA A 205 -17.57 5.92 1.13
N GLU A 206 -18.09 7.03 1.68
CA GLU A 206 -18.29 8.28 0.94
C GLU A 206 -16.97 8.81 0.37
N ALA A 207 -15.94 8.93 1.19
CA ALA A 207 -14.62 9.40 0.76
C ALA A 207 -13.96 8.48 -0.28
N LYS A 208 -14.09 7.15 -0.16
CA LYS A 208 -13.54 6.22 -1.16
C LYS A 208 -14.29 6.27 -2.48
N GLY A 209 -15.59 6.56 -2.45
CA GLY A 209 -16.41 6.77 -3.64
C GLY A 209 -15.99 7.97 -4.49
N GLU A 210 -15.24 8.94 -3.94
CA GLU A 210 -14.64 10.04 -4.71
C GLU A 210 -13.77 9.53 -5.87
N LEU A 211 -13.10 8.36 -5.69
CA LEU A 211 -12.33 7.75 -6.77
C LEU A 211 -13.25 7.29 -7.91
N VAL A 212 -14.41 6.74 -7.58
CA VAL A 212 -15.40 6.24 -8.54
C VAL A 212 -16.00 7.40 -9.33
N GLU A 213 -16.23 8.53 -8.68
CA GLU A 213 -16.74 9.77 -9.29
C GLU A 213 -15.71 10.43 -10.23
N ALA A 214 -14.40 10.26 -9.94
CA ALA A 214 -13.32 10.81 -10.75
C ALA A 214 -13.10 10.05 -12.06
N VAL A 215 -13.68 8.85 -12.22
CA VAL A 215 -13.55 8.05 -13.45
C VAL A 215 -14.32 8.74 -14.58
N PRO A 216 -13.68 9.02 -15.72
CA PRO A 216 -14.35 9.64 -16.87
C PRO A 216 -15.34 8.68 -17.54
N SER A 217 -16.25 9.21 -18.36
CA SER A 217 -17.26 8.40 -19.08
C SER A 217 -16.66 7.34 -20.02
N THR A 218 -15.40 7.51 -20.40
CA THR A 218 -14.63 6.54 -21.21
C THR A 218 -13.79 5.58 -20.39
N GLY A 219 -13.80 5.73 -19.06
CA GLY A 219 -13.01 4.95 -18.13
C GLY A 219 -13.82 3.84 -17.43
N TRP A 220 -13.18 3.17 -16.47
CA TRP A 220 -13.72 2.04 -15.76
C TRP A 220 -13.65 2.21 -14.23
N ALA A 221 -14.76 1.96 -13.56
CA ALA A 221 -14.80 1.74 -12.13
C ALA A 221 -14.74 0.23 -11.85
N VAL A 222 -13.65 -0.25 -11.25
CA VAL A 222 -13.44 -1.64 -10.84
C VAL A 222 -13.84 -1.76 -9.38
N LEU A 223 -14.94 -2.47 -9.10
CA LEU A 223 -15.58 -2.51 -7.80
C LEU A 223 -15.60 -3.94 -7.26
N ASN A 224 -15.11 -4.12 -6.04
CA ASN A 224 -15.19 -5.39 -5.34
C ASN A 224 -16.64 -5.68 -4.90
N ALA A 225 -17.28 -6.65 -5.54
CA ALA A 225 -18.67 -7.03 -5.29
C ALA A 225 -18.85 -7.83 -3.99
N ASP A 226 -17.75 -8.35 -3.39
CA ASP A 226 -17.79 -9.03 -2.10
C ASP A 226 -18.00 -8.05 -0.93
N ASP A 227 -17.97 -6.75 -1.19
CA ASP A 227 -18.25 -5.67 -0.23
C ASP A 227 -19.45 -4.85 -0.71
N GLU A 228 -20.58 -4.96 0.02
CA GLU A 228 -21.84 -4.29 -0.33
C GLU A 228 -21.71 -2.77 -0.43
N ARG A 229 -20.84 -2.14 0.39
CA ARG A 229 -20.60 -0.69 0.36
C ARG A 229 -19.85 -0.29 -0.90
N VAL A 230 -18.91 -1.13 -1.35
CA VAL A 230 -18.20 -0.90 -2.62
C VAL A 230 -19.13 -1.11 -3.80
N LEU A 231 -19.94 -2.18 -3.78
CA LEU A 231 -20.92 -2.45 -4.83
C LEU A 231 -21.93 -1.31 -4.98
N ALA A 232 -22.36 -0.72 -3.88
CA ALA A 232 -23.29 0.43 -3.89
C ALA A 232 -22.71 1.68 -4.59
N MET A 233 -21.38 1.78 -4.73
CA MET A 233 -20.73 2.90 -5.44
C MET A 233 -20.90 2.84 -6.96
N ALA A 234 -21.40 1.72 -7.52
CA ALA A 234 -21.59 1.56 -8.96
C ALA A 234 -22.44 2.68 -9.60
N SER A 235 -23.39 3.25 -8.84
CA SER A 235 -24.23 4.35 -9.30
C SER A 235 -23.54 5.73 -9.31
N ARG A 236 -22.34 5.84 -8.72
CA ARG A 236 -21.60 7.12 -8.58
C ARG A 236 -20.71 7.43 -9.79
N THR A 237 -20.35 6.43 -10.60
CA THR A 237 -19.49 6.64 -11.77
C THR A 237 -20.28 7.13 -12.99
N LYS A 238 -19.60 7.87 -13.85
CA LYS A 238 -20.03 8.17 -15.23
C LYS A 238 -19.43 7.20 -16.25
N GLY A 239 -18.42 6.42 -15.82
CA GLY A 239 -17.73 5.42 -16.61
C GLY A 239 -18.44 4.07 -16.61
N GLN A 240 -17.80 3.08 -17.19
CA GLN A 240 -18.25 1.71 -17.16
C GLN A 240 -17.95 1.05 -15.81
N VAL A 241 -18.76 0.09 -15.39
CA VAL A 241 -18.55 -0.68 -14.16
C VAL A 241 -18.04 -2.07 -14.51
N LEU A 242 -16.96 -2.48 -13.87
CA LEU A 242 -16.45 -3.84 -13.90
C LEU A 242 -16.46 -4.38 -12.46
N LEU A 243 -17.22 -5.43 -12.22
CA LEU A 243 -17.33 -6.06 -10.92
C LEU A 243 -16.23 -7.12 -10.75
N VAL A 244 -15.62 -7.17 -9.57
CA VAL A 244 -14.64 -8.20 -9.24
C VAL A 244 -15.07 -8.94 -7.98
N SER A 245 -14.77 -10.25 -7.89
CA SER A 245 -15.12 -11.07 -6.73
C SER A 245 -14.12 -12.20 -6.52
N ALA A 246 -13.74 -12.44 -5.26
CA ALA A 246 -13.00 -13.62 -4.84
C ALA A 246 -13.93 -14.79 -4.43
N ALA A 247 -15.24 -14.56 -4.35
CA ALA A 247 -16.24 -15.52 -3.88
C ALA A 247 -17.02 -16.22 -5.00
N GLY A 248 -16.71 -15.94 -6.27
CA GLY A 248 -17.38 -16.49 -7.46
C GLY A 248 -17.95 -15.41 -8.37
N ASP A 249 -18.75 -15.79 -9.36
CA ASP A 249 -19.31 -14.87 -10.36
C ASP A 249 -20.08 -13.71 -9.70
N PRO A 250 -19.63 -12.45 -9.86
CA PRO A 250 -20.31 -11.29 -9.27
C PRO A 250 -21.58 -10.90 -10.02
N GLY A 251 -21.87 -11.52 -11.16
CA GLY A 251 -22.93 -11.08 -12.07
C GLY A 251 -22.60 -9.78 -12.81
N GLY A 252 -23.60 -9.20 -13.46
CA GLY A 252 -23.45 -7.96 -14.21
C GLY A 252 -22.97 -8.15 -15.66
N GLU A 253 -22.75 -7.04 -16.36
CA GLU A 253 -22.33 -7.06 -17.77
C GLU A 253 -20.84 -7.36 -17.94
N HIS A 254 -20.01 -6.88 -17.01
CA HIS A 254 -18.57 -7.06 -17.01
C HIS A 254 -18.11 -7.53 -15.63
N GLY A 255 -17.51 -8.72 -15.57
CA GLY A 255 -17.05 -9.35 -14.34
C GLY A 255 -15.67 -9.99 -14.48
N VAL A 256 -14.90 -10.00 -13.39
CA VAL A 256 -13.69 -10.80 -13.21
C VAL A 256 -13.77 -11.47 -11.84
N TRP A 257 -13.59 -12.79 -11.78
CA TRP A 257 -13.74 -13.52 -10.52
C TRP A 257 -12.85 -14.73 -10.40
N ALA A 258 -12.71 -15.20 -9.16
CA ALA A 258 -11.98 -16.42 -8.83
C ALA A 258 -12.95 -17.57 -8.53
N GLU A 259 -12.61 -18.76 -9.04
CA GLU A 259 -13.25 -20.04 -8.66
C GLU A 259 -12.19 -21.08 -8.29
N ASP A 260 -12.59 -22.17 -7.63
CA ASP A 260 -11.71 -23.25 -7.21
C ASP A 260 -10.49 -22.79 -6.38
N VAL A 261 -10.71 -21.85 -5.50
CA VAL A 261 -9.68 -21.23 -4.64
C VAL A 261 -9.14 -22.27 -3.65
N ARG A 262 -7.84 -22.58 -3.74
CA ARG A 262 -7.18 -23.60 -2.90
C ARG A 262 -5.80 -23.13 -2.45
N PRO A 263 -5.45 -23.28 -1.16
CA PRO A 263 -4.10 -22.97 -0.67
C PRO A 263 -3.10 -24.08 -0.98
N ASP A 264 -1.82 -23.74 -1.03
CA ASP A 264 -0.71 -24.64 -0.76
C ASP A 264 -0.30 -24.60 0.72
N ASP A 265 0.73 -25.37 1.10
CA ASP A 265 1.23 -25.46 2.48
C ASP A 265 1.79 -24.13 3.01
N GLY A 266 2.09 -23.16 2.13
CA GLY A 266 2.54 -21.80 2.46
C GLY A 266 1.42 -20.74 2.45
N GLU A 267 0.14 -21.18 2.40
CA GLU A 267 -1.02 -20.29 2.26
C GLU A 267 -0.94 -19.39 1.02
N ARG A 268 -0.30 -19.86 -0.07
CA ARG A 268 -0.34 -19.26 -1.37
C ARG A 268 -1.44 -19.94 -2.18
N TYR A 269 -2.29 -19.14 -2.82
CA TYR A 269 -3.53 -19.63 -3.37
C TYR A 269 -3.44 -19.88 -4.88
N ARG A 270 -3.98 -21.04 -5.31
CA ARG A 270 -4.29 -21.35 -6.69
C ARG A 270 -5.79 -21.19 -6.90
N PHE A 271 -6.16 -20.61 -8.03
CA PHE A 271 -7.56 -20.47 -8.44
C PHE A 271 -7.70 -20.39 -9.96
N THR A 272 -8.92 -20.58 -10.44
CA THR A 272 -9.30 -20.30 -11.82
C THR A 272 -9.78 -18.86 -11.91
N LEU A 273 -9.10 -18.03 -12.72
CA LEU A 273 -9.48 -16.66 -12.99
C LEU A 273 -10.43 -16.62 -14.18
N HIS A 274 -11.62 -16.10 -13.98
CA HIS A 274 -12.66 -15.91 -14.99
C HIS A 274 -12.80 -14.44 -15.34
N ALA A 275 -13.20 -14.17 -16.59
CA ALA A 275 -13.68 -12.86 -17.03
C ALA A 275 -14.81 -13.04 -18.03
N THR A 276 -15.80 -12.17 -17.99
CA THR A 276 -16.98 -12.24 -18.87
C THR A 276 -16.56 -12.32 -20.33
N GLY A 277 -17.01 -13.38 -21.03
CA GLY A 277 -16.75 -13.60 -22.46
C GLY A 277 -15.32 -14.03 -22.82
N GLN A 278 -14.49 -14.38 -21.84
CA GLN A 278 -13.11 -14.86 -22.06
C GLN A 278 -12.93 -16.31 -21.59
N THR A 279 -11.91 -16.98 -22.12
CA THR A 279 -11.50 -18.31 -21.66
C THR A 279 -10.89 -18.19 -20.26
N PRO A 280 -11.33 -18.99 -19.29
CA PRO A 280 -10.76 -18.97 -17.95
C PRO A 280 -9.30 -19.41 -17.93
N GLU A 281 -8.52 -18.82 -17.01
CA GLU A 281 -7.09 -19.07 -16.86
C GLU A 281 -6.74 -19.50 -15.44
N THR A 282 -5.70 -20.31 -15.28
CA THR A 282 -5.21 -20.70 -13.95
C THR A 282 -4.21 -19.68 -13.42
N VAL A 283 -4.39 -19.26 -12.17
CA VAL A 283 -3.45 -18.43 -11.43
C VAL A 283 -2.92 -19.18 -10.21
N GLN A 284 -1.60 -19.15 -9.99
CA GLN A 284 -0.92 -19.62 -8.78
C GLN A 284 -0.17 -18.45 -8.14
N LEU A 285 -0.72 -17.85 -7.10
CA LEU A 285 -0.07 -16.72 -6.43
C LEU A 285 1.23 -17.15 -5.72
N GLN A 286 2.22 -16.25 -5.71
CA GLN A 286 3.45 -16.37 -4.91
C GLN A 286 3.38 -15.57 -3.61
N VAL A 287 2.29 -14.84 -3.39
CA VAL A 287 2.03 -14.05 -2.19
C VAL A 287 1.10 -14.80 -1.24
N THR A 288 1.26 -14.59 0.07
CA THR A 288 0.62 -15.38 1.12
C THR A 288 -0.67 -14.77 1.66
N GLY A 289 -1.68 -15.59 1.88
CA GLY A 289 -2.94 -15.25 2.55
C GLY A 289 -4.15 -15.20 1.61
N LEU A 290 -5.31 -15.68 2.10
CA LEU A 290 -6.55 -15.74 1.33
C LEU A 290 -6.99 -14.36 0.78
N HIS A 291 -6.77 -13.29 1.57
CA HIS A 291 -7.07 -11.92 1.16
C HIS A 291 -6.31 -11.48 -0.10
N MET A 292 -5.22 -12.16 -0.44
CA MET A 292 -4.47 -11.87 -1.68
C MET A 292 -5.21 -12.32 -2.93
N VAL A 293 -6.18 -13.25 -2.84
CA VAL A 293 -7.06 -13.60 -3.95
C VAL A 293 -7.93 -12.40 -4.33
N SER A 294 -8.55 -11.74 -3.35
CA SER A 294 -9.33 -10.51 -3.58
C SER A 294 -8.47 -9.39 -4.18
N ASN A 295 -7.24 -9.20 -3.66
CA ASN A 295 -6.31 -8.22 -4.22
C ASN A 295 -5.91 -8.56 -5.67
N ALA A 296 -5.74 -9.85 -5.99
CA ALA A 296 -5.38 -10.33 -7.32
C ALA A 296 -6.53 -10.15 -8.33
N VAL A 297 -7.79 -10.42 -7.95
CA VAL A 297 -8.92 -10.18 -8.85
C VAL A 297 -9.18 -8.68 -9.05
N CYS A 298 -8.94 -7.83 -8.04
CA CYS A 298 -8.94 -6.37 -8.21
C CYS A 298 -7.86 -5.91 -9.22
N ALA A 299 -6.64 -6.44 -9.10
CA ALA A 299 -5.55 -6.15 -10.04
C ALA A 299 -5.87 -6.67 -11.44
N ALA A 300 -6.43 -7.87 -11.56
CA ALA A 300 -6.86 -8.46 -12.83
C ALA A 300 -7.94 -7.61 -13.51
N GLY A 301 -8.96 -7.19 -12.76
CA GLY A 301 -10.01 -6.33 -13.28
C GLY A 301 -9.47 -4.99 -13.79
N ALA A 302 -8.54 -4.38 -13.07
CA ALA A 302 -7.89 -3.14 -13.50
C ALA A 302 -7.05 -3.33 -14.77
N ALA A 303 -6.28 -4.41 -14.87
CA ALA A 303 -5.48 -4.72 -16.04
C ALA A 303 -6.34 -5.03 -17.27
N LEU A 304 -7.45 -5.78 -17.08
CA LEU A 304 -8.42 -6.04 -18.13
C LEU A 304 -9.07 -4.74 -18.64
N ALA A 305 -9.46 -3.86 -17.73
CA ALA A 305 -10.01 -2.53 -18.05
C ALA A 305 -9.00 -1.64 -18.79
N LEU A 306 -7.69 -1.85 -18.60
CA LEU A 306 -6.62 -1.21 -19.36
C LEU A 306 -6.33 -1.90 -20.70
N GLY A 307 -7.02 -3.01 -21.02
CA GLY A 307 -6.96 -3.69 -22.30
C GLY A 307 -5.97 -4.85 -22.39
N LEU A 308 -5.46 -5.37 -21.27
CA LEU A 308 -4.61 -6.55 -21.28
C LEU A 308 -5.47 -7.82 -21.44
N PRO A 309 -5.01 -8.83 -22.21
CA PRO A 309 -5.69 -10.11 -22.35
C PRO A 309 -5.54 -10.95 -21.06
N LEU A 310 -6.54 -11.82 -20.80
CA LEU A 310 -6.64 -12.57 -19.55
C LEU A 310 -5.48 -13.54 -19.31
N ASP A 311 -4.97 -14.18 -20.37
CA ASP A 311 -3.82 -15.09 -20.32
C ASP A 311 -2.52 -14.39 -19.90
N VAL A 312 -2.29 -13.17 -20.39
CA VAL A 312 -1.17 -12.31 -19.97
C VAL A 312 -1.31 -11.93 -18.50
N ILE A 313 -2.52 -11.55 -18.09
CA ILE A 313 -2.83 -11.19 -16.70
C ILE A 313 -2.57 -12.38 -15.77
N ALA A 314 -3.10 -13.54 -16.09
CA ALA A 314 -2.95 -14.76 -15.27
C ALA A 314 -1.49 -15.21 -15.16
N THR A 315 -0.73 -15.16 -16.26
CA THR A 315 0.70 -15.47 -16.30
C THR A 315 1.49 -14.51 -15.41
N ALA A 316 1.23 -13.20 -15.52
CA ALA A 316 1.92 -12.17 -14.74
C ALA A 316 1.57 -12.28 -13.25
N LEU A 317 0.30 -12.50 -12.89
CA LEU A 317 -0.11 -12.73 -11.50
C LEU A 317 0.57 -13.96 -10.89
N SER A 318 0.73 -15.04 -11.68
CA SER A 318 1.37 -16.28 -11.22
C SER A 318 2.88 -16.13 -10.99
N SER A 319 3.51 -15.16 -11.64
CA SER A 319 4.94 -14.83 -11.47
C SER A 319 5.18 -13.66 -10.51
N ALA A 320 4.14 -12.93 -10.10
CA ALA A 320 4.26 -11.77 -9.25
C ALA A 320 4.76 -12.14 -7.85
N THR A 321 5.78 -11.41 -7.38
CA THR A 321 6.42 -11.61 -6.08
C THR A 321 6.13 -10.45 -5.12
N PRO A 322 6.28 -10.64 -3.78
CA PRO A 322 6.17 -9.54 -2.83
C PRO A 322 7.16 -8.40 -3.14
N ARG A 323 6.68 -7.16 -3.23
CA ARG A 323 7.50 -5.96 -3.49
C ARG A 323 7.59 -5.00 -2.31
N SER A 324 6.51 -4.90 -1.54
CA SER A 324 6.47 -4.06 -0.36
C SER A 324 6.82 -4.89 0.87
N PRO A 325 7.85 -4.52 1.64
CA PRO A 325 8.27 -5.28 2.81
C PRO A 325 7.21 -5.25 3.92
N TRP A 326 7.31 -6.21 4.82
CA TRP A 326 6.48 -6.31 6.04
C TRP A 326 4.97 -6.40 5.78
N ARG A 327 4.58 -7.06 4.68
CA ARG A 327 3.19 -7.32 4.30
C ARG A 327 2.99 -8.80 4.05
N MET A 328 2.61 -9.53 5.11
CA MET A 328 2.53 -11.00 5.10
C MET A 328 3.80 -11.64 4.52
N GLU A 329 4.95 -11.06 4.85
CA GLU A 329 6.27 -11.54 4.42
C GLU A 329 6.60 -12.80 5.21
N VAL A 330 6.65 -13.94 4.52
CA VAL A 330 6.93 -15.24 5.12
C VAL A 330 8.42 -15.54 5.04
N LEU A 331 9.04 -15.73 6.18
CA LEU A 331 10.48 -15.89 6.34
C LEU A 331 10.76 -17.17 7.12
N ASP A 332 11.40 -18.15 6.49
CA ASP A 332 11.74 -19.42 7.12
C ASP A 332 13.15 -19.36 7.71
N ARG A 333 13.27 -19.71 8.99
CA ARG A 333 14.54 -19.91 9.66
C ARG A 333 15.13 -21.28 9.31
N SER A 334 16.45 -21.39 9.41
CA SER A 334 17.17 -22.64 9.13
C SER A 334 16.80 -23.80 10.08
N ASP A 335 16.25 -23.48 11.25
CA ASP A 335 15.77 -24.45 12.24
C ASP A 335 14.31 -24.90 12.00
N GLY A 336 13.67 -24.44 10.93
CA GLY A 336 12.31 -24.82 10.57
C GLY A 336 11.19 -23.99 11.26
N VAL A 337 11.53 -22.90 11.94
CA VAL A 337 10.56 -21.91 12.42
C VAL A 337 10.20 -20.95 11.29
N THR A 338 8.93 -20.61 11.18
CA THR A 338 8.47 -19.59 10.21
C THR A 338 8.05 -18.31 10.92
N ILE A 339 8.51 -17.19 10.40
CA ILE A 339 8.14 -15.85 10.83
C ILE A 339 7.28 -15.22 9.76
N VAL A 340 6.08 -14.79 10.15
CA VAL A 340 5.16 -14.02 9.28
C VAL A 340 5.27 -12.55 9.71
N ASN A 341 5.99 -11.77 8.95
CA ASN A 341 6.20 -10.35 9.20
C ASN A 341 5.13 -9.52 8.47
N ASP A 342 4.17 -9.02 9.23
CA ASP A 342 3.11 -8.12 8.74
C ASP A 342 3.09 -6.80 9.54
N ALA A 343 4.29 -6.29 9.85
CA ALA A 343 4.50 -5.13 10.72
C ALA A 343 4.44 -3.77 10.02
N TYR A 344 4.00 -3.71 8.75
CA TYR A 344 3.88 -2.43 8.04
C TYR A 344 2.72 -1.57 8.58
N ASN A 345 1.55 -2.15 8.79
CA ASN A 345 0.39 -1.48 9.37
C ASN A 345 -0.56 -2.51 10.02
N ALA A 346 -1.41 -2.03 10.94
CA ALA A 346 -2.43 -2.84 11.56
C ALA A 346 -3.74 -2.06 11.73
N ASN A 347 -4.83 -2.74 11.42
CA ASN A 347 -6.19 -2.38 11.79
C ASN A 347 -6.94 -3.68 12.13
N PRO A 348 -8.14 -3.63 12.73
CA PRO A 348 -8.86 -4.84 13.15
C PRO A 348 -9.03 -5.86 12.04
N ASP A 349 -9.46 -5.46 10.85
CA ASP A 349 -9.76 -6.36 9.72
C ASP A 349 -8.48 -7.04 9.20
N SER A 350 -7.42 -6.27 8.97
CA SER A 350 -6.14 -6.81 8.49
C SER A 350 -5.46 -7.70 9.55
N THR A 351 -5.68 -7.42 10.83
CA THR A 351 -5.10 -8.21 11.91
C THR A 351 -5.82 -9.56 12.04
N ARG A 352 -7.14 -9.60 11.92
CA ARG A 352 -7.90 -10.86 11.85
C ARG A 352 -7.47 -11.70 10.64
N ALA A 353 -7.35 -11.11 9.46
CA ALA A 353 -6.91 -11.82 8.26
C ALA A 353 -5.49 -12.42 8.39
N ALA A 354 -4.56 -11.72 9.06
CA ALA A 354 -3.22 -12.21 9.33
C ALA A 354 -3.22 -13.36 10.34
N LEU A 355 -4.02 -13.25 11.42
CA LEU A 355 -4.20 -14.32 12.41
C LEU A 355 -4.79 -15.58 11.78
N ASP A 356 -5.82 -15.45 10.95
CA ASP A 356 -6.42 -16.59 10.24
C ASP A 356 -5.41 -17.28 9.33
N THR A 357 -4.59 -16.50 8.62
CA THR A 357 -3.55 -17.05 7.73
C THR A 357 -2.51 -17.80 8.54
N ALA A 358 -2.00 -17.21 9.63
CA ALA A 358 -1.00 -17.85 10.49
C ALA A 358 -1.56 -19.12 11.16
N ALA A 359 -2.83 -19.12 11.57
CA ALA A 359 -3.52 -20.30 12.14
C ALA A 359 -3.62 -21.43 11.12
N ARG A 360 -4.00 -21.14 9.85
CA ARG A 360 -4.05 -22.15 8.79
C ARG A 360 -2.66 -22.69 8.44
N MET A 361 -1.62 -21.85 8.46
CA MET A 361 -0.23 -22.31 8.26
C MET A 361 0.18 -23.32 9.35
N VAL A 362 -0.16 -23.05 10.64
CA VAL A 362 0.10 -23.99 11.73
C VAL A 362 -0.69 -25.28 11.52
N ALA A 363 -1.97 -25.22 11.18
CA ALA A 363 -2.82 -26.39 10.95
C ALA A 363 -2.27 -27.29 9.83
N ALA A 364 -1.82 -26.69 8.72
CA ALA A 364 -1.17 -27.43 7.62
C ALA A 364 0.12 -28.10 8.09
N ARG A 365 0.94 -27.43 8.89
CA ARG A 365 2.20 -27.98 9.43
C ARG A 365 2.01 -29.09 10.46
N GLN A 366 0.94 -29.05 11.24
CA GLN A 366 0.64 -30.10 12.22
C GLN A 366 0.44 -31.48 11.56
N ALA A 367 0.10 -31.53 10.29
CA ALA A 367 0.02 -32.78 9.53
C ALA A 367 1.41 -33.46 9.35
N THR A 368 2.48 -32.67 9.26
CA THR A 368 3.86 -33.16 9.05
C THR A 368 4.75 -33.01 10.29
N THR A 369 4.46 -32.01 11.13
CA THR A 369 5.19 -31.68 12.37
C THR A 369 4.19 -31.60 13.54
N PRO A 370 3.80 -32.75 14.13
CA PRO A 370 2.89 -32.78 15.25
C PRO A 370 3.42 -31.92 16.43
N GLY A 371 2.59 -31.01 16.91
CA GLY A 371 2.96 -30.12 18.00
C GLY A 371 3.43 -28.74 17.59
N ALA A 372 3.43 -28.41 16.26
CA ALA A 372 3.61 -27.06 15.77
C ALA A 372 2.60 -26.09 16.40
N LYS A 373 3.04 -24.88 16.76
CA LYS A 373 2.28 -23.89 17.53
C LYS A 373 2.28 -22.53 16.87
N LEU A 374 1.24 -21.75 17.17
CA LEU A 374 1.14 -20.33 16.80
C LEU A 374 1.59 -19.46 17.96
N PHE A 375 2.56 -18.57 17.70
CA PHE A 375 2.99 -17.50 18.58
C PHE A 375 2.65 -16.17 17.90
N VAL A 376 2.24 -15.17 18.69
CA VAL A 376 1.76 -13.91 18.13
C VAL A 376 2.40 -12.75 18.86
N VAL A 377 3.01 -11.83 18.12
CA VAL A 377 3.55 -10.55 18.62
C VAL A 377 2.72 -9.43 18.01
N LEU A 378 1.90 -8.80 18.83
CA LEU A 378 1.00 -7.71 18.39
C LEU A 378 1.42 -6.38 18.99
N GLY A 379 1.35 -5.34 18.18
CA GLY A 379 1.50 -3.97 18.66
C GLY A 379 0.22 -3.16 18.49
N ASP A 380 0.31 -1.88 18.85
CA ASP A 380 -0.81 -0.96 18.74
C ASP A 380 -1.36 -0.88 17.33
N MET A 381 -2.68 -0.87 17.22
CA MET A 381 -3.43 -0.43 16.05
C MET A 381 -3.79 1.04 16.27
N LEU A 382 -3.20 1.92 15.46
CA LEU A 382 -3.40 3.36 15.56
C LEU A 382 -4.66 3.82 14.80
N GLU A 383 -5.11 5.05 15.07
CA GLU A 383 -6.19 5.74 14.35
C GLU A 383 -7.60 5.11 14.50
N LEU A 384 -7.84 4.39 15.63
CA LEU A 384 -9.13 3.75 15.92
C LEU A 384 -10.10 4.65 16.71
N GLY A 385 -9.66 5.83 17.16
CA GLY A 385 -10.51 6.76 17.93
C GLY A 385 -10.97 6.19 19.26
N GLU A 386 -12.26 6.36 19.58
CA GLU A 386 -12.86 5.91 20.85
C GLU A 386 -12.89 4.39 21.00
N ASP A 387 -12.90 3.65 19.89
CA ASP A 387 -12.95 2.18 19.89
C ASP A 387 -11.59 1.51 20.13
N THR A 388 -10.54 2.30 20.37
CA THR A 388 -9.17 1.79 20.53
C THR A 388 -9.06 0.66 21.55
N ALA A 389 -9.60 0.83 22.75
CA ALA A 389 -9.50 -0.16 23.81
C ALA A 389 -10.33 -1.43 23.54
N SER A 390 -11.55 -1.26 23.01
CA SER A 390 -12.47 -2.37 22.68
C SER A 390 -11.93 -3.21 21.54
N GLU A 391 -11.40 -2.60 20.48
CA GLU A 391 -10.82 -3.31 19.34
C GLU A 391 -9.54 -4.08 19.71
N HIS A 392 -8.65 -3.48 20.51
CA HIS A 392 -7.47 -4.22 20.99
C HIS A 392 -7.86 -5.43 21.86
N THR A 393 -8.87 -5.28 22.72
CA THR A 393 -9.39 -6.40 23.52
C THR A 393 -10.01 -7.47 22.63
N SER A 394 -10.77 -7.08 21.60
CA SER A 394 -11.35 -7.96 20.59
C SER A 394 -10.28 -8.74 19.83
N ILE A 395 -9.20 -8.08 19.40
CA ILE A 395 -8.08 -8.73 18.72
C ILE A 395 -7.34 -9.70 19.64
N GLY A 396 -7.15 -9.36 20.92
CA GLY A 396 -6.59 -10.30 21.90
C GLY A 396 -7.39 -11.59 22.01
N ARG A 397 -8.73 -11.50 22.12
CA ARG A 397 -9.64 -12.66 22.09
C ARG A 397 -9.53 -13.43 20.77
N TYR A 398 -9.49 -12.71 19.65
CA TYR A 398 -9.40 -13.34 18.34
C TYR A 398 -8.09 -14.10 18.16
N ALA A 399 -6.96 -13.58 18.65
CA ALA A 399 -5.67 -14.28 18.64
C ALA A 399 -5.75 -15.60 19.43
N ALA A 400 -6.38 -15.59 20.60
CA ALA A 400 -6.62 -16.80 21.37
C ALA A 400 -7.52 -17.80 20.62
N ALA A 401 -8.64 -17.33 20.05
CA ALA A 401 -9.56 -18.16 19.26
C ALA A 401 -8.90 -18.75 18.00
N SER A 402 -7.90 -18.06 17.44
CA SER A 402 -7.10 -18.54 16.31
C SER A 402 -6.06 -19.60 16.70
N GLY A 403 -6.02 -20.01 17.99
CA GLY A 403 -5.13 -21.07 18.49
C GLY A 403 -3.72 -20.59 18.87
N ALA A 404 -3.52 -19.30 19.09
CA ALA A 404 -2.25 -18.82 19.63
C ALA A 404 -2.00 -19.43 21.01
N VAL A 405 -0.77 -19.91 21.25
CA VAL A 405 -0.37 -20.43 22.56
C VAL A 405 0.28 -19.36 23.45
N LEU A 406 0.75 -18.28 22.82
CA LEU A 406 1.34 -17.13 23.50
C LEU A 406 1.03 -15.87 22.70
N VAL A 407 0.54 -14.83 23.38
CA VAL A 407 0.36 -13.48 22.82
C VAL A 407 1.28 -12.51 23.54
N LEU A 408 2.24 -11.95 22.78
CA LEU A 408 3.12 -10.88 23.26
C LEU A 408 2.57 -9.55 22.74
N ALA A 409 2.32 -8.61 23.63
CA ALA A 409 1.73 -7.32 23.31
C ALA A 409 2.70 -6.17 23.57
N VAL A 410 2.92 -5.31 22.56
CA VAL A 410 3.84 -4.16 22.59
C VAL A 410 3.08 -2.87 22.37
N GLY A 411 3.37 -1.86 23.14
CA GLY A 411 2.79 -0.51 22.97
C GLY A 411 1.85 -0.09 24.11
N ALA A 412 1.23 1.08 23.90
CA ALA A 412 0.36 1.69 24.90
C ALA A 412 -0.91 0.87 25.17
N GLN A 413 -1.44 0.25 24.11
CA GLN A 413 -2.67 -0.55 24.15
C GLN A 413 -2.39 -2.04 24.50
N GLY A 414 -1.14 -2.42 24.73
CA GLY A 414 -0.76 -3.81 24.99
C GLY A 414 -1.53 -4.47 26.12
N GLN A 415 -1.97 -3.71 27.16
CA GLN A 415 -2.78 -4.26 28.26
C GLN A 415 -4.16 -4.75 27.78
N HIS A 416 -4.77 -4.08 26.80
CA HIS A 416 -6.06 -4.49 26.24
C HIS A 416 -5.94 -5.78 25.43
N LEU A 417 -4.88 -5.93 24.62
CA LEU A 417 -4.54 -7.18 23.91
C LEU A 417 -4.36 -8.34 24.90
N VAL A 418 -3.57 -8.12 25.96
CA VAL A 418 -3.33 -9.13 27.02
C VAL A 418 -4.64 -9.51 27.69
N SER A 419 -5.46 -8.53 28.10
CA SER A 419 -6.73 -8.80 28.77
C SER A 419 -7.69 -9.63 27.90
N GLY A 420 -7.70 -9.35 26.57
CA GLY A 420 -8.50 -10.13 25.64
C GLY A 420 -8.04 -11.58 25.54
N ALA A 421 -6.74 -11.84 25.34
CA ALA A 421 -6.19 -13.18 25.20
C ALA A 421 -6.24 -13.99 26.51
N ALA A 422 -5.88 -13.38 27.63
CA ALA A 422 -5.92 -14.04 28.94
C ALA A 422 -7.35 -14.41 29.37
N GLY A 423 -8.36 -13.61 28.96
CA GLY A 423 -9.77 -13.93 29.20
C GLY A 423 -10.24 -15.22 28.53
N GLU A 424 -9.54 -15.66 27.48
CA GLU A 424 -9.76 -16.93 26.78
C GLU A 424 -8.80 -18.06 27.25
N GLY A 425 -8.00 -17.81 28.29
CA GLY A 425 -7.10 -18.80 28.90
C GLY A 425 -5.77 -19.01 28.17
N VAL A 426 -5.38 -18.08 27.31
CA VAL A 426 -4.09 -18.09 26.58
C VAL A 426 -3.04 -17.31 27.38
N ASP A 427 -1.80 -17.81 27.42
CA ASP A 427 -0.68 -17.09 28.00
C ASP A 427 -0.46 -15.77 27.23
N ALA A 428 -0.49 -14.66 27.95
CA ALA A 428 -0.36 -13.34 27.34
C ALA A 428 0.49 -12.41 28.21
N LEU A 429 1.43 -11.73 27.60
CA LEU A 429 2.38 -10.84 28.27
C LEU A 429 2.42 -9.47 27.59
N ARG A 430 2.30 -8.41 28.37
CA ARG A 430 2.64 -7.06 27.93
C ARG A 430 4.15 -6.85 28.07
N LEU A 431 4.80 -6.52 26.98
CA LEU A 431 6.22 -6.18 26.95
C LEU A 431 6.42 -4.68 27.16
N THR A 432 7.40 -4.30 27.96
CA THR A 432 7.79 -2.90 28.16
C THR A 432 8.56 -2.40 26.93
N HIS A 433 9.43 -3.27 26.39
CA HIS A 433 10.21 -3.01 25.18
C HIS A 433 10.06 -4.18 24.19
N LYS A 434 9.97 -3.88 22.90
CA LYS A 434 9.85 -4.88 21.84
C LYS A 434 11.02 -5.88 21.81
N SER A 435 12.21 -5.48 22.25
CA SER A 435 13.39 -6.34 22.34
C SER A 435 13.24 -7.50 23.33
N GLU A 436 12.27 -7.43 24.27
CA GLU A 436 12.00 -8.52 25.22
C GLU A 436 11.34 -9.73 24.52
N ALA A 437 10.77 -9.53 23.34
CA ALA A 437 10.08 -10.59 22.59
C ALA A 437 10.98 -11.79 22.30
N LEU A 438 12.27 -11.58 21.98
CA LEU A 438 13.21 -12.67 21.71
C LEU A 438 13.35 -13.62 22.89
N ALA A 439 13.47 -13.06 24.10
CA ALA A 439 13.61 -13.88 25.32
C ALA A 439 12.38 -14.73 25.58
N GLN A 440 11.17 -14.20 25.29
CA GLN A 440 9.91 -14.93 25.45
C GLN A 440 9.72 -16.00 24.37
N LEU A 441 10.36 -15.84 23.21
CA LEU A 441 10.28 -16.74 22.06
C LEU A 441 11.52 -17.65 21.92
N ALA A 442 12.37 -17.73 22.94
CA ALA A 442 13.58 -18.57 22.92
C ALA A 442 13.29 -20.09 22.83
N GLY A 443 12.06 -20.51 23.14
CA GLY A 443 11.64 -21.94 23.16
C GLY A 443 10.98 -22.40 21.84
N LEU A 444 11.05 -21.63 20.76
CA LEU A 444 10.48 -22.01 19.45
C LEU A 444 11.09 -23.30 18.92
N ARG A 445 10.30 -24.12 18.24
CA ARG A 445 10.66 -25.42 17.68
C ARG A 445 10.35 -25.49 16.19
N PRO A 446 10.99 -26.42 15.46
CA PRO A 446 10.65 -26.67 14.05
C PRO A 446 9.15 -26.84 13.84
N GLY A 447 8.59 -26.17 12.86
CA GLY A 447 7.17 -26.13 12.56
C GLY A 447 6.38 -24.99 13.21
N ASP A 448 6.91 -24.35 14.25
CA ASP A 448 6.24 -23.20 14.88
C ASP A 448 6.13 -22.01 13.92
N VAL A 449 5.05 -21.25 14.06
CA VAL A 449 4.79 -20.02 13.31
C VAL A 449 4.71 -18.84 14.26
N VAL A 450 5.43 -17.77 13.96
CA VAL A 450 5.39 -16.50 14.71
C VAL A 450 4.81 -15.42 13.82
N LEU A 451 3.63 -14.90 14.15
CA LEU A 451 3.06 -13.72 13.50
C LEU A 451 3.54 -12.45 14.23
N VAL A 452 4.07 -11.48 13.47
CA VAL A 452 4.48 -10.17 13.98
C VAL A 452 3.68 -9.09 13.26
N LYS A 453 2.82 -8.33 13.98
CA LYS A 453 1.95 -7.33 13.38
C LYS A 453 1.69 -6.12 14.27
N ALA A 454 1.85 -4.92 13.68
CA ALA A 454 1.56 -3.64 14.34
C ALA A 454 1.35 -2.52 13.32
N SER A 455 0.85 -1.38 13.78
CA SER A 455 0.95 -0.12 13.03
C SER A 455 2.42 0.32 12.89
N ARG A 456 2.74 1.00 11.78
CA ARG A 456 4.10 1.40 11.39
C ARG A 456 4.89 2.10 12.51
N GLY A 457 4.20 2.96 13.28
CA GLY A 457 4.83 3.73 14.37
C GLY A 457 5.39 2.89 15.53
N VAL A 458 4.97 1.61 15.67
CA VAL A 458 5.48 0.70 16.72
C VAL A 458 6.83 0.10 16.35
N GLY A 459 7.09 -0.11 15.05
CA GLY A 459 8.37 -0.59 14.55
C GLY A 459 8.65 -2.07 14.84
N LEU A 460 7.64 -2.94 14.82
CA LEU A 460 7.80 -4.38 15.12
C LEU A 460 8.54 -5.17 14.03
N GLU A 461 8.78 -4.60 12.85
CA GLU A 461 9.63 -5.23 11.83
C GLU A 461 11.03 -5.59 12.33
N THR A 462 11.52 -4.86 13.36
CA THR A 462 12.80 -5.18 14.00
C THR A 462 12.74 -6.48 14.79
N VAL A 463 11.57 -6.80 15.41
CA VAL A 463 11.39 -8.07 16.12
C VAL A 463 11.45 -9.25 15.14
N ALA A 464 10.82 -9.11 13.97
CA ALA A 464 10.89 -10.14 12.92
C ALA A 464 12.33 -10.33 12.41
N ALA A 465 13.08 -9.23 12.21
CA ALA A 465 14.48 -9.28 11.80
C ALA A 465 15.38 -9.92 12.87
N ASP A 466 15.18 -9.55 14.13
CA ASP A 466 15.96 -10.10 15.26
C ASP A 466 15.67 -11.60 15.44
N LEU A 467 14.42 -12.05 15.26
CA LEU A 467 14.04 -13.48 15.30
C LEU A 467 14.72 -14.28 14.19
N LEU A 468 14.94 -13.72 13.01
CA LEU A 468 15.66 -14.37 11.91
C LEU A 468 17.16 -14.50 12.21
N GLY A 469 17.76 -13.51 12.86
CA GLY A 469 19.16 -13.50 13.25
C GLY A 469 19.46 -14.24 14.54
N ALA A 470 18.45 -14.69 15.30
CA ALA A 470 18.64 -15.43 16.53
C ALA A 470 19.34 -16.78 16.25
N PRO A 471 20.42 -17.12 16.95
CA PRO A 471 21.06 -18.44 16.80
C PRO A 471 20.10 -19.55 17.24
N CYS A 472 20.18 -20.70 16.54
CA CYS A 472 19.43 -21.92 16.86
C CYS A 472 19.78 -22.43 18.25
#